data_98c24387b400c41812d1f26315fcd7d8
#
_entry.id   98c24387b400c41812d1f26315fcd7d8
#
_cell.length_a   1.000
_cell.length_b   1.000
_cell.length_c   1.000
_cell.angle_alpha   90.00
_cell.angle_beta   90.00
_cell.angle_gamma   90.00
#
_symmetry.space_group_name_H-M   'P 1'
#
loop_
_entity.id
_entity.type
_entity.pdbx_description
1 polymer ?
#
loop_
_entity_poly.entity_id
_entity_poly.type
_entity_poly.pdbx_seq_one_letter_code
_entity_poly.pdbx_strand_id
1 'polypeptide(L)'
;MVIGPNGEKMGIKKIEDAQTLARFANLDLVLLNNDPKNPVCKIIDYNKYRYEKQKQIKEAKKRQREQNLELKEYRLSVTIDVGDFETKVRNAKAYLEKGHKIKATVRFKGRQLSHPELGSDVLMRFAAKLEDVADIESEPKMEGRNMQMLLAPKK
;
A
#
# COMPACT_ATOMS: atom_id res chain seq x y z
N MET A 1 26.07 25.20 6.32
CA MET A 1 25.06 25.89 7.17
C MET A 1 24.83 25.05 8.42
N VAL A 2 24.71 25.70 9.58
CA VAL A 2 24.46 25.03 10.86
C VAL A 2 23.10 25.45 11.40
N ILE A 3 22.32 24.46 11.86
CA ILE A 3 21.01 24.65 12.49
C ILE A 3 21.15 24.25 13.96
N GLY A 4 20.68 25.09 14.87
CA GLY A 4 20.73 24.84 16.30
C GLY A 4 19.65 23.85 16.79
N PRO A 5 19.68 23.50 18.10
CA PRO A 5 18.77 22.50 18.69
C PRO A 5 17.30 22.86 18.56
N ASN A 6 16.96 24.13 18.59
CA ASN A 6 15.59 24.65 18.50
C ASN A 6 15.16 24.99 17.04
N GLY A 7 15.98 24.62 16.06
CA GLY A 7 15.70 24.91 14.67
C GLY A 7 16.16 26.30 14.19
N GLU A 8 16.83 27.07 15.03
CA GLU A 8 17.42 28.38 14.70
C GLU A 8 18.54 28.23 13.66
N LYS A 9 18.57 29.10 12.67
CA LYS A 9 19.63 29.14 11.67
C LYS A 9 20.83 29.89 12.24
N MET A 10 21.92 29.20 12.46
CA MET A 10 23.16 29.76 13.01
C MET A 10 24.13 30.31 11.91
N GLY A 11 23.75 30.16 10.64
CA GLY A 11 24.55 30.61 9.50
C GLY A 11 25.62 29.61 9.05
N ILE A 12 26.51 30.10 8.20
CA ILE A 12 27.62 29.29 7.68
C ILE A 12 28.77 29.37 8.67
N LYS A 13 29.23 28.25 9.19
CA LYS A 13 30.34 28.11 10.13
C LYS A 13 31.34 27.07 9.66
N LYS A 14 32.58 27.19 10.15
CA LYS A 14 33.59 26.14 9.97
C LYS A 14 33.15 24.89 10.77
N ILE A 15 33.56 23.71 10.29
CA ILE A 15 33.21 22.46 10.90
C ILE A 15 33.70 22.35 12.38
N GLU A 16 34.89 22.92 12.66
CA GLU A 16 35.48 22.97 13.99
C GLU A 16 34.63 23.78 14.96
N ASP A 17 34.16 24.97 14.51
CA ASP A 17 33.27 25.82 15.31
C ASP A 17 31.92 25.16 15.56
N ALA A 18 31.35 24.50 14.56
CA ALA A 18 30.11 23.75 14.70
C ALA A 18 30.25 22.59 15.68
N GLN A 19 31.34 21.87 15.63
CA GLN A 19 31.62 20.77 16.59
C GLN A 19 31.80 21.30 18.00
N THR A 20 32.46 22.44 18.18
CA THR A 20 32.63 23.09 19.49
C THR A 20 31.29 23.49 20.07
N LEU A 21 30.41 24.08 19.27
CA LEU A 21 29.06 24.45 19.68
C LEU A 21 28.22 23.21 20.11
N ALA A 22 28.33 22.12 19.35
CA ALA A 22 27.66 20.86 19.69
C ALA A 22 28.16 20.30 21.04
N ARG A 23 29.46 20.34 21.29
CA ARG A 23 30.04 19.91 22.58
C ARG A 23 29.58 20.80 23.74
N PHE A 24 29.52 22.10 23.56
CA PHE A 24 29.01 23.00 24.60
C PHE A 24 27.54 22.73 24.94
N ALA A 25 26.73 22.39 23.95
CA ALA A 25 25.33 22.01 24.16
C ALA A 25 25.17 20.57 24.66
N ASN A 26 26.27 19.80 24.78
CA ASN A 26 26.26 18.37 25.10
C ASN A 26 25.36 17.56 24.12
N LEU A 27 25.43 17.90 22.85
CA LEU A 27 24.68 17.31 21.75
C LEU A 27 25.63 16.88 20.63
N ASP A 28 25.07 16.22 19.65
CA ASP A 28 25.80 15.75 18.47
C ASP A 28 25.64 16.73 17.28
N LEU A 29 26.63 16.78 16.41
CA LEU A 29 26.53 17.46 15.12
C LEU A 29 26.16 16.44 14.05
N VAL A 30 24.96 16.54 13.47
CA VAL A 30 24.43 15.60 12.51
C VAL A 30 24.35 16.26 11.12
N LEU A 31 24.92 15.60 10.12
CA LEU A 31 24.81 16.02 8.72
C LEU A 31 23.45 15.62 8.16
N LEU A 32 22.62 16.61 7.83
CA LEU A 32 21.27 16.38 7.27
C LEU A 32 21.29 16.20 5.76
N ASN A 33 22.14 16.97 5.08
CA ASN A 33 22.26 16.95 3.64
C ASN A 33 23.74 16.92 3.24
N ASN A 34 24.10 15.96 2.42
CA ASN A 34 25.47 15.80 1.90
C ASN A 34 25.64 16.46 0.53
N ASP A 35 25.04 17.63 0.31
CA ASP A 35 25.27 18.39 -0.90
C ASP A 35 26.66 19.03 -0.84
N PRO A 36 27.58 18.74 -1.80
CA PRO A 36 28.92 19.30 -1.81
C PRO A 36 28.95 20.83 -1.84
N LYS A 37 27.92 21.44 -2.41
CA LYS A 37 27.83 22.90 -2.52
C LYS A 37 27.28 23.59 -1.28
N ASN A 38 26.30 22.94 -0.62
CA ASN A 38 25.60 23.50 0.52
C ASN A 38 25.32 22.43 1.60
N PRO A 39 26.34 21.92 2.29
CA PRO A 39 26.14 20.97 3.36
C PRO A 39 25.36 21.61 4.51
N VAL A 40 24.37 20.91 5.04
CA VAL A 40 23.54 21.35 6.16
C VAL A 40 23.72 20.40 7.34
N CYS A 41 24.16 20.96 8.46
CA CYS A 41 24.32 20.24 9.72
C CYS A 41 23.35 20.76 10.77
N LYS A 42 22.92 19.89 11.66
CA LYS A 42 22.09 20.23 12.81
C LYS A 42 22.71 19.74 14.11
N ILE A 43 22.61 20.54 15.13
CA ILE A 43 23.04 20.20 16.49
C ILE A 43 21.85 19.59 17.20
N ILE A 44 21.86 18.27 17.38
CA ILE A 44 20.79 17.49 18.04
C ILE A 44 21.35 16.23 18.68
N ASP A 45 20.56 15.62 19.55
CA ASP A 45 20.82 14.25 20.02
C ASP A 45 20.60 13.26 18.87
N TYR A 46 21.67 12.59 18.44
CA TYR A 46 21.65 11.66 17.31
C TYR A 46 20.72 10.46 17.54
N ASN A 47 20.67 9.93 18.75
CA ASN A 47 19.81 8.79 19.06
C ASN A 47 18.33 9.16 18.95
N LYS A 48 17.95 10.33 19.47
CA LYS A 48 16.59 10.85 19.35
C LYS A 48 16.25 11.13 17.88
N TYR A 49 17.15 11.75 17.13
CA TYR A 49 16.97 12.01 15.70
C TYR A 49 16.77 10.72 14.89
N ARG A 50 17.62 9.73 15.13
CA ARG A 50 17.52 8.41 14.48
C ARG A 50 16.19 7.74 14.76
N TYR A 51 15.74 7.76 16.00
CA TYR A 51 14.45 7.20 16.40
C TYR A 51 13.29 7.90 15.71
N GLU A 52 13.24 9.23 15.75
CA GLU A 52 12.18 10.02 15.10
C GLU A 52 12.16 9.81 13.59
N LYS A 53 13.33 9.77 12.96
CA LYS A 53 13.44 9.50 11.51
C LYS A 53 12.93 8.11 11.14
N GLN A 54 13.27 7.08 11.91
CA GLN A 54 12.76 5.73 11.71
C GLN A 54 11.24 5.66 11.90
N LYS A 55 10.71 6.37 12.88
CA LYS A 55 9.27 6.48 13.12
C LYS A 55 8.57 7.12 11.93
N GLN A 56 9.08 8.25 11.43
CA GLN A 56 8.54 8.93 10.25
C GLN A 56 8.56 8.03 9.00
N ILE A 57 9.64 7.28 8.77
CA ILE A 57 9.74 6.34 7.64
C ILE A 57 8.71 5.23 7.76
N LYS A 58 8.50 4.68 8.96
CA LYS A 58 7.49 3.64 9.19
C LYS A 58 6.07 4.17 8.96
N GLU A 59 5.78 5.37 9.46
CA GLU A 59 4.47 6.02 9.26
C GLU A 59 4.23 6.35 7.78
N ALA A 60 5.23 6.87 7.06
CA ALA A 60 5.14 7.14 5.64
C ALA A 60 4.89 5.87 4.82
N LYS A 61 5.60 4.78 5.13
CA LYS A 61 5.37 3.47 4.49
C LYS A 61 3.98 2.92 4.80
N LYS A 62 3.49 3.10 6.02
CA LYS A 62 2.13 2.68 6.41
C LYS A 62 1.09 3.45 5.61
N ARG A 63 1.19 4.79 5.52
CA ARG A 63 0.29 5.63 4.72
C ARG A 63 0.33 5.25 3.24
N GLN A 64 1.53 5.00 2.70
CA GLN A 64 1.68 4.58 1.31
C GLN A 64 1.00 3.23 1.04
N ARG A 65 1.10 2.27 1.96
CA ARG A 65 0.38 0.99 1.84
C ARG A 65 -1.13 1.15 1.92
N GLU A 66 -1.62 2.03 2.80
CA GLU A 66 -3.05 2.35 2.91
C GLU A 66 -3.61 3.07 1.67
N GLN A 67 -2.77 3.86 0.99
CA GLN A 67 -3.15 4.56 -0.25
C GLN A 67 -3.00 3.68 -1.51
N ASN A 68 -2.17 2.66 -1.48
CA ASN A 68 -2.02 1.74 -2.58
C ASN A 68 -3.22 0.79 -2.61
N LEU A 69 -4.18 1.08 -3.47
CA LEU A 69 -5.27 0.19 -3.80
C LEU A 69 -4.71 -1.01 -4.57
N GLU A 70 -4.46 -2.09 -3.87
CA GLU A 70 -4.00 -3.33 -4.50
C GLU A 70 -5.18 -4.01 -5.20
N LEU A 71 -4.92 -4.54 -6.39
CA LEU A 71 -5.85 -5.39 -7.13
C LEU A 71 -5.49 -6.86 -6.86
N LYS A 72 -6.36 -7.58 -6.17
CA LYS A 72 -6.17 -9.01 -5.92
C LYS A 72 -7.06 -9.84 -6.83
N GLU A 73 -6.49 -10.87 -7.43
CA GLU A 73 -7.21 -11.81 -8.27
C GLU A 73 -7.72 -13.01 -7.44
N TYR A 74 -9.01 -13.28 -7.57
CA TYR A 74 -9.64 -14.52 -7.09
C TYR A 74 -10.05 -15.38 -8.26
N ARG A 75 -9.46 -16.56 -8.36
CA ARG A 75 -9.78 -17.53 -9.41
C ARG A 75 -10.87 -18.47 -8.95
N LEU A 76 -11.93 -18.54 -9.75
CA LEU A 76 -13.06 -19.40 -9.56
C LEU A 76 -13.12 -20.42 -10.70
N SER A 77 -13.84 -21.51 -10.51
CA SER A 77 -14.14 -22.47 -11.58
C SER A 77 -15.66 -22.59 -11.75
N VAL A 78 -16.08 -23.02 -12.94
CA VAL A 78 -17.50 -23.28 -13.22
C VAL A 78 -18.08 -24.35 -12.27
N THR A 79 -17.24 -25.30 -11.88
CA THR A 79 -17.58 -26.42 -10.97
C THR A 79 -17.04 -26.22 -9.57
N ILE A 80 -16.92 -24.98 -9.12
CA ILE A 80 -16.38 -24.69 -7.78
C ILE A 80 -17.24 -25.31 -6.68
N ASP A 81 -16.57 -25.94 -5.71
CA ASP A 81 -17.22 -26.48 -4.53
C ASP A 81 -17.75 -25.36 -3.63
N VAL A 82 -18.87 -25.62 -2.95
CA VAL A 82 -19.53 -24.66 -2.06
C VAL A 82 -18.60 -24.20 -0.94
N GLY A 83 -17.84 -25.09 -0.34
CA GLY A 83 -16.88 -24.78 0.72
C GLY A 83 -15.75 -23.84 0.26
N ASP A 84 -15.18 -24.10 -0.93
CA ASP A 84 -14.14 -23.24 -1.52
C ASP A 84 -14.71 -21.89 -1.94
N PHE A 85 -15.92 -21.88 -2.51
CA PHE A 85 -16.62 -20.66 -2.87
C PHE A 85 -16.87 -19.75 -1.65
N GLU A 86 -17.41 -20.28 -0.57
CA GLU A 86 -17.66 -19.52 0.67
C GLU A 86 -16.36 -19.03 1.34
N THR A 87 -15.30 -19.81 1.27
CA THR A 87 -13.98 -19.39 1.77
C THR A 87 -13.42 -18.21 0.96
N LYS A 88 -13.54 -18.26 -0.36
CA LYS A 88 -13.14 -17.16 -1.24
C LYS A 88 -13.99 -15.90 -1.03
N VAL A 89 -15.28 -16.05 -0.84
CA VAL A 89 -16.20 -14.94 -0.50
C VAL A 89 -15.76 -14.26 0.79
N ARG A 90 -15.49 -15.03 1.83
CA ARG A 90 -15.06 -14.51 3.13
C ARG A 90 -13.74 -13.75 3.05
N ASN A 91 -12.75 -14.30 2.35
CA ASN A 91 -11.46 -13.68 2.16
C ASN A 91 -11.57 -12.40 1.29
N ALA A 92 -12.38 -12.44 0.25
CA ALA A 92 -12.66 -11.31 -0.61
C ALA A 92 -13.34 -10.17 0.15
N LYS A 93 -14.31 -10.49 0.99
CA LYS A 93 -15.00 -9.51 1.84
C LYS A 93 -14.04 -8.77 2.77
N ALA A 94 -13.17 -9.50 3.46
CA ALA A 94 -12.14 -8.92 4.33
C ALA A 94 -11.18 -8.01 3.55
N TYR A 95 -10.86 -8.36 2.31
CA TYR A 95 -9.97 -7.59 1.46
C TYR A 95 -10.64 -6.31 0.93
N LEU A 96 -11.90 -6.39 0.54
CA LEU A 96 -12.72 -5.24 0.13
C LEU A 96 -12.95 -4.25 1.28
N GLU A 97 -13.17 -4.73 2.50
CA GLU A 97 -13.32 -3.90 3.70
C GLU A 97 -12.06 -3.06 4.00
N LYS A 98 -10.88 -3.52 3.56
CA LYS A 98 -9.62 -2.78 3.64
C LYS A 98 -9.46 -1.70 2.55
N GLY A 99 -10.41 -1.57 1.64
CA GLY A 99 -10.40 -0.59 0.56
C GLY A 99 -9.71 -1.06 -0.73
N HIS A 100 -9.38 -2.33 -0.86
CA HIS A 100 -8.74 -2.88 -2.06
C HIS A 100 -9.76 -3.31 -3.11
N LYS A 101 -9.33 -3.35 -4.38
CA LYS A 101 -10.14 -3.87 -5.47
C LYS A 101 -9.91 -5.36 -5.69
N ILE A 102 -10.91 -6.05 -6.23
CA ILE A 102 -10.86 -7.47 -6.53
C ILE A 102 -11.17 -7.71 -8.00
N LYS A 103 -10.38 -8.59 -8.61
CA LYS A 103 -10.61 -9.17 -9.92
C LYS A 103 -11.04 -10.61 -9.74
N ALA A 104 -12.30 -10.91 -10.01
CA ALA A 104 -12.80 -12.28 -10.01
C ALA A 104 -12.67 -12.87 -11.42
N THR A 105 -12.02 -14.01 -11.55
CA THR A 105 -11.74 -14.67 -12.82
C THR A 105 -12.26 -16.11 -12.80
N VAL A 106 -13.00 -16.50 -13.82
CA VAL A 106 -13.39 -17.88 -14.08
C VAL A 106 -12.61 -18.40 -15.28
N ARG A 107 -11.89 -19.50 -15.08
CA ARG A 107 -11.19 -20.19 -16.17
C ARG A 107 -12.07 -21.31 -16.71
N PHE A 108 -12.34 -21.24 -18.01
CA PHE A 108 -13.06 -22.31 -18.71
C PHE A 108 -12.09 -23.41 -19.17
N LYS A 109 -12.52 -24.65 -18.98
CA LYS A 109 -11.76 -25.83 -19.42
C LYS A 109 -12.57 -26.62 -20.47
N GLY A 110 -11.92 -26.98 -21.58
CA GLY A 110 -12.50 -27.84 -22.61
C GLY A 110 -13.86 -27.36 -23.11
N ARG A 111 -14.88 -28.19 -22.96
CA ARG A 111 -16.25 -27.94 -23.45
C ARG A 111 -16.95 -26.77 -22.75
N GLN A 112 -16.47 -26.33 -21.60
CA GLN A 112 -17.05 -25.21 -20.85
C GLN A 112 -16.97 -23.89 -21.63
N LEU A 113 -16.05 -23.75 -22.56
CA LEU A 113 -15.94 -22.58 -23.46
C LEU A 113 -17.19 -22.36 -24.31
N SER A 114 -17.94 -23.41 -24.60
CA SER A 114 -19.20 -23.33 -25.35
C SER A 114 -20.36 -22.80 -24.51
N HIS A 115 -20.18 -22.69 -23.20
CA HIS A 115 -21.19 -22.25 -22.24
C HIS A 115 -20.68 -21.12 -21.34
N PRO A 116 -20.41 -19.91 -21.91
CA PRO A 116 -19.92 -18.78 -21.15
C PRO A 116 -20.88 -18.29 -20.07
N GLU A 117 -22.18 -18.56 -20.22
CA GLU A 117 -23.21 -18.25 -19.23
C GLU A 117 -22.96 -18.90 -17.86
N LEU A 118 -22.36 -20.09 -17.82
CA LEU A 118 -22.01 -20.77 -16.56
C LEU A 118 -20.98 -19.99 -15.74
N GLY A 119 -19.99 -19.42 -16.41
CA GLY A 119 -18.98 -18.56 -15.79
C GLY A 119 -19.56 -17.24 -15.32
N SER A 120 -20.43 -16.62 -16.11
CA SER A 120 -21.17 -15.42 -15.74
C SER A 120 -22.01 -15.64 -14.49
N ASP A 121 -22.73 -16.76 -14.39
CA ASP A 121 -23.53 -17.12 -13.22
C ASP A 121 -22.68 -17.26 -11.94
N VAL A 122 -21.51 -17.88 -12.04
CA VAL A 122 -20.58 -17.99 -10.90
C VAL A 122 -20.09 -16.64 -10.44
N LEU A 123 -19.68 -15.76 -11.38
CA LEU A 123 -19.20 -14.42 -11.08
C LEU A 123 -20.31 -13.54 -10.48
N MET A 124 -21.52 -13.62 -11.02
CA MET A 124 -22.66 -12.86 -10.49
C MET A 124 -23.07 -13.32 -9.11
N ARG A 125 -23.03 -14.63 -8.82
CA ARG A 125 -23.24 -15.14 -7.46
C ARG A 125 -22.16 -14.67 -6.49
N PHE A 126 -20.92 -14.65 -6.94
CA PHE A 126 -19.81 -14.12 -6.15
C PHE A 126 -19.99 -12.61 -5.83
N ALA A 127 -20.40 -11.82 -6.80
CA ALA A 127 -20.73 -10.41 -6.61
C ALA A 127 -21.93 -10.21 -5.68
N ALA A 128 -22.97 -11.02 -5.81
CA ALA A 128 -24.14 -10.95 -4.95
C ALA A 128 -23.82 -11.20 -3.47
N LYS A 129 -22.91 -12.12 -3.18
CA LYS A 129 -22.43 -12.39 -1.82
C LYS A 129 -21.61 -11.22 -1.23
N LEU A 130 -21.07 -10.35 -2.06
CA LEU A 130 -20.23 -9.21 -1.70
C LEU A 130 -20.95 -7.87 -1.87
N GLU A 131 -22.25 -7.89 -2.18
CA GLU A 131 -23.05 -6.69 -2.49
C GLU A 131 -23.04 -5.65 -1.38
N ASP A 132 -23.00 -6.06 -0.12
CA ASP A 132 -22.97 -5.18 1.05
C ASP A 132 -21.64 -4.42 1.21
N VAL A 133 -20.54 -4.90 0.63
CA VAL A 133 -19.19 -4.31 0.77
C VAL A 133 -18.56 -3.87 -0.55
N ALA A 134 -19.13 -4.24 -1.70
CA ALA A 134 -18.57 -3.94 -3.01
C ALA A 134 -19.62 -3.63 -4.07
N ASP A 135 -19.21 -2.83 -5.05
CA ASP A 135 -19.94 -2.56 -6.28
C ASP A 135 -19.21 -3.19 -7.47
N ILE A 136 -19.97 -3.58 -8.50
CA ILE A 136 -19.41 -4.09 -9.75
C ILE A 136 -18.85 -2.90 -10.53
N GLU A 137 -17.53 -2.82 -10.65
CA GLU A 137 -16.86 -1.79 -11.46
C GLU A 137 -16.86 -2.15 -12.95
N SER A 138 -16.69 -3.43 -13.26
CA SER A 138 -16.76 -3.97 -14.62
C SER A 138 -17.53 -5.29 -14.61
N GLU A 139 -18.53 -5.38 -15.44
CA GLU A 139 -19.33 -6.60 -15.62
C GLU A 139 -18.51 -7.76 -16.17
N PRO A 140 -18.97 -9.02 -16.02
CA PRO A 140 -18.26 -10.18 -16.56
C PRO A 140 -17.99 -10.05 -18.04
N LYS A 141 -16.72 -10.17 -18.42
CA LYS A 141 -16.23 -10.11 -19.79
C LYS A 141 -15.39 -11.31 -20.12
N MET A 142 -15.61 -11.90 -21.30
CA MET A 142 -14.73 -12.94 -21.84
C MET A 142 -13.42 -12.34 -22.33
N GLU A 143 -12.32 -12.93 -21.91
CA GLU A 143 -10.97 -12.61 -22.35
C GLU A 143 -10.20 -13.92 -22.60
N GLY A 144 -10.17 -14.34 -23.85
CA GLY A 144 -9.61 -15.64 -24.23
C GLY A 144 -10.39 -16.80 -23.62
N ARG A 145 -9.74 -17.61 -22.79
CA ARG A 145 -10.34 -18.74 -22.08
C ARG A 145 -10.82 -18.39 -20.68
N ASN A 146 -10.76 -17.15 -20.31
CA ASN A 146 -11.13 -16.65 -19.00
C ASN A 146 -12.30 -15.67 -19.11
N MET A 147 -13.11 -15.63 -18.09
CA MET A 147 -14.09 -14.56 -17.88
C MET A 147 -13.71 -13.81 -16.62
N GLN A 148 -13.67 -12.49 -16.68
CA GLN A 148 -13.23 -11.65 -15.57
C GLN A 148 -14.24 -10.57 -15.24
N MET A 149 -14.31 -10.22 -13.97
CA MET A 149 -15.13 -9.16 -13.44
C MET A 149 -14.33 -8.36 -12.42
N LEU A 150 -14.53 -7.05 -12.39
CA LEU A 150 -13.90 -6.17 -11.41
C LEU A 150 -14.92 -5.73 -10.35
N LEU A 151 -14.51 -5.84 -9.10
CA LEU A 151 -15.26 -5.35 -7.94
C LEU A 151 -14.46 -4.26 -7.23
N ALA A 152 -15.12 -3.16 -6.95
CA ALA A 152 -14.57 -2.05 -6.18
C ALA A 152 -15.24 -1.97 -4.80
N PRO A 153 -14.51 -1.58 -3.73
CA PRO A 153 -15.10 -1.43 -2.42
C PRO A 153 -16.10 -0.27 -2.40
N LYS A 154 -17.19 -0.44 -1.67
CA LYS A 154 -18.12 0.66 -1.37
C LYS A 154 -17.43 1.72 -0.53
N LYS A 155 -17.68 2.99 -0.84
CA LYS A 155 -17.23 4.14 -0.06
C LYS A 155 -18.06 4.33 1.18
#